data_88666ba1d3050f2847cd9747befb2cea
#
_entry.id   88666ba1d3050f2847cd9747befb2cea
#
_cell.length_a   1.000
_cell.length_b   1.000
_cell.length_c   1.000
_cell.angle_alpha   90.00
_cell.angle_beta   90.00
_cell.angle_gamma   90.00
#
_symmetry.space_group_name_H-M   'P 1'
#
loop_
_entity.id
_entity.type
_entity.pdbx_description
1 polymer ?
#
loop_
_entity_poly.entity_id
_entity_poly.type
_entity_poly.pdbx_seq_one_letter_code
_entity_poly.pdbx_strand_id
1 'polypeptide(L)'
;IRKIIPHEEINNNDIYVANLMTKITDPVQMLDFTNIKVVTDVNNNAMFFSRSPIPYPKNSLDYSFYKHVGVLIYNKKALDFFKNTKKGKIEMIEDVNEIRFLENGEKIKMVEVESESLSVDTPKDLIKIRELINEKEN
;
A
#
# COMPACT_ATOMS: atom_id res chain seq x y z
N ILE A 1 -4.48 6.88 -11.21
CA ILE A 1 -4.50 5.61 -11.95
C ILE A 1 -3.46 5.62 -13.08
N ARG A 2 -3.33 6.67 -13.90
CA ARG A 2 -2.32 6.72 -15.00
C ARG A 2 -0.86 6.52 -14.53
N LYS A 3 -0.50 6.92 -13.32
CA LYS A 3 0.87 6.77 -12.78
C LYS A 3 1.25 5.33 -12.44
N ILE A 4 0.29 4.45 -12.21
CA ILE A 4 0.56 3.05 -11.82
C ILE A 4 0.67 2.12 -13.05
N ILE A 5 0.14 2.55 -14.21
CA ILE A 5 0.26 1.81 -15.46
C ILE A 5 1.69 2.02 -15.97
N PRO A 6 2.51 0.97 -16.08
CA PRO A 6 3.86 1.12 -16.60
C PRO A 6 3.82 1.58 -18.05
N HIS A 7 4.70 2.53 -18.39
CA HIS A 7 4.92 2.95 -19.78
C HIS A 7 5.75 1.95 -20.58
N GLU A 8 6.42 1.02 -19.88
CA GLU A 8 7.17 -0.08 -20.47
C GLU A 8 6.27 -1.30 -20.64
N GLU A 9 6.51 -2.10 -21.70
CA GLU A 9 5.80 -3.35 -21.90
C GLU A 9 6.00 -4.26 -20.67
N ILE A 10 4.91 -4.54 -19.95
CA ILE A 10 4.93 -5.53 -18.88
C ILE A 10 5.26 -6.87 -19.57
N ASN A 11 6.39 -7.47 -19.20
CA ASN A 11 6.67 -8.82 -19.62
C ASN A 11 5.59 -9.76 -19.08
N ASN A 12 4.66 -10.16 -19.95
CA ASN A 12 3.54 -11.02 -19.57
C ASN A 12 3.99 -12.42 -19.10
N ASN A 13 5.29 -12.71 -19.18
CA ASN A 13 5.86 -13.96 -18.69
C ASN A 13 6.23 -13.92 -17.20
N ASP A 14 6.27 -12.75 -16.58
CA ASP A 14 6.59 -12.59 -15.16
C ASP A 14 5.38 -12.13 -14.35
N ILE A 15 5.39 -12.42 -13.04
CA ILE A 15 4.40 -11.88 -12.12
C ILE A 15 4.65 -10.37 -12.00
N TYR A 16 3.61 -9.58 -12.28
CA TYR A 16 3.66 -8.14 -12.11
C TYR A 16 2.54 -7.66 -11.20
N VAL A 17 2.94 -6.99 -10.11
CA VAL A 17 2.05 -6.31 -9.17
C VAL A 17 2.56 -4.90 -8.97
N ALA A 18 1.67 -3.92 -9.03
CA ALA A 18 1.95 -2.56 -8.62
C ALA A 18 0.87 -2.05 -7.66
N ASN A 19 1.30 -1.29 -6.67
CA ASN A 19 0.43 -0.70 -5.66
C ASN A 19 0.76 0.77 -5.47
N LEU A 20 -0.25 1.59 -5.25
CA LEU A 20 -0.06 2.98 -4.88
C LEU A 20 0.33 3.11 -3.41
N MET A 21 1.17 4.09 -3.11
CA MET A 21 1.47 4.53 -1.75
C MET A 21 1.41 6.04 -1.65
N THR A 22 1.12 6.53 -0.46
CA THR A 22 1.12 7.97 -0.15
C THR A 22 1.88 8.24 1.13
N LYS A 23 2.48 9.42 1.21
CA LYS A 23 3.20 9.86 2.39
C LYS A 23 2.24 10.06 3.56
N ILE A 24 2.64 9.62 4.74
CA ILE A 24 1.94 9.91 5.99
C ILE A 24 2.43 11.28 6.49
N THR A 25 1.52 12.23 6.60
CA THR A 25 1.80 13.60 7.07
C THR A 25 1.33 13.83 8.50
N ASP A 26 0.38 13.03 8.98
CA ASP A 26 -0.16 13.11 10.33
C ASP A 26 0.40 11.96 11.19
N PRO A 27 1.12 12.27 12.30
CA PRO A 27 1.65 11.24 13.21
C PRO A 27 0.58 10.28 13.76
N VAL A 28 -0.67 10.73 13.91
CA VAL A 28 -1.78 9.86 14.35
C VAL A 28 -2.01 8.71 13.38
N GLN A 29 -1.84 8.96 12.07
CA GLN A 29 -1.99 7.92 11.04
C GLN A 29 -0.93 6.82 11.15
N MET A 30 0.24 7.11 11.73
CA MET A 30 1.28 6.11 11.98
C MET A 30 0.86 5.07 13.01
N LEU A 31 0.15 5.50 14.05
CA LEU A 31 -0.31 4.64 15.14
C LEU A 31 -1.62 3.93 14.82
N ASP A 32 -2.35 4.42 13.83
CA ASP A 32 -3.60 3.82 13.40
C ASP A 32 -3.33 2.52 12.61
N PHE A 33 -3.75 1.39 13.17
CA PHE A 33 -3.58 0.06 12.57
C PHE A 33 -4.42 -0.15 11.30
N THR A 34 -5.43 0.68 11.05
CA THR A 34 -6.20 0.63 9.79
C THR A 34 -5.39 1.15 8.61
N ASN A 35 -4.42 2.04 8.85
CA ASN A 35 -3.44 2.47 7.87
C ASN A 35 -2.32 1.43 7.79
N ILE A 36 -2.23 0.71 6.68
CA ILE A 36 -1.16 -0.26 6.45
C ILE A 36 0.07 0.50 5.99
N LYS A 37 1.14 0.46 6.82
CA LYS A 37 2.43 1.08 6.48
C LYS A 37 3.19 0.21 5.51
N VAL A 38 4.00 0.83 4.66
CA VAL A 38 4.87 0.15 3.70
C VAL A 38 6.27 0.73 3.73
N VAL A 39 7.27 -0.12 3.70
CA VAL A 39 8.68 0.24 3.48
C VAL A 39 9.13 -0.31 2.14
N THR A 40 9.98 0.45 1.45
CA THR A 40 10.44 0.11 0.10
C THR A 40 11.95 0.02 0.03
N ASP A 41 12.42 -0.74 -0.94
CA ASP A 41 13.83 -0.73 -1.34
C ASP A 41 14.16 0.52 -2.19
N VAL A 42 15.44 0.65 -2.57
CA VAL A 42 15.93 1.76 -3.39
C VAL A 42 15.31 1.81 -4.79
N ASN A 43 14.71 0.73 -5.25
CA ASN A 43 14.03 0.62 -6.53
C ASN A 43 12.51 0.79 -6.40
N ASN A 44 12.02 1.22 -5.23
CA ASN A 44 10.60 1.33 -4.92
C ASN A 44 9.84 -0.01 -5.02
N ASN A 45 10.47 -1.13 -4.70
CA ASN A 45 9.73 -2.36 -4.47
C ASN A 45 9.39 -2.48 -2.99
N ALA A 46 8.21 -2.97 -2.67
CA ALA A 46 7.83 -3.20 -1.29
C ALA A 46 8.77 -4.20 -0.62
N MET A 47 9.30 -3.84 0.54
CA MET A 47 10.06 -4.74 1.39
C MET A 47 9.16 -5.42 2.41
N PHE A 48 8.20 -4.67 2.97
CA PHE A 48 7.22 -5.18 3.91
C PHE A 48 6.03 -4.24 4.06
N PHE A 49 4.86 -4.83 4.38
CA PHE A 49 3.65 -4.13 4.78
C PHE A 49 3.35 -4.49 6.24
N SER A 50 2.94 -3.51 7.04
CA SER A 50 2.54 -3.77 8.42
C SER A 50 1.49 -2.78 8.92
N ARG A 51 0.62 -3.29 9.79
CA ARG A 51 -0.27 -2.43 10.57
C ARG A 51 0.47 -1.70 11.68
N SER A 52 1.60 -2.23 12.13
CA SER A 52 2.50 -1.56 13.05
C SER A 52 3.25 -0.42 12.38
N PRO A 53 3.69 0.62 13.13
CA PRO A 53 4.61 1.63 12.62
C PRO A 53 5.93 1.01 12.18
N ILE A 54 6.27 1.17 10.89
CA ILE A 54 7.55 0.77 10.30
C ILE A 54 8.07 1.86 9.35
N PRO A 55 9.42 2.05 9.25
CA PRO A 55 10.46 1.52 10.11
C PRO A 55 10.46 2.16 11.51
N TYR A 56 11.15 1.55 12.48
CA TYR A 56 11.32 2.16 13.79
C TYR A 56 12.42 3.24 13.74
N PRO A 57 12.13 4.51 14.04
CA PRO A 57 13.07 5.63 13.86
C PRO A 57 14.01 5.78 15.08
N LYS A 58 14.88 4.81 15.31
CA LYS A 58 15.78 4.82 16.46
C LYS A 58 16.81 5.96 16.42
N ASN A 59 17.41 6.19 15.25
CA ASN A 59 18.55 7.12 15.12
C ASN A 59 18.15 8.47 14.50
N SER A 60 17.11 8.52 13.69
CA SER A 60 16.69 9.72 12.99
C SER A 60 15.20 9.68 12.68
N LEU A 61 14.57 10.83 12.75
CA LEU A 61 13.21 11.05 12.23
C LEU A 61 13.23 11.58 10.78
N ASP A 62 14.41 11.73 10.18
CA ASP A 62 14.55 12.16 8.80
C ASP A 62 14.24 11.02 7.81
N TYR A 63 13.00 10.56 7.89
CA TYR A 63 12.44 9.53 7.03
C TYR A 63 10.97 9.83 6.74
N SER A 64 10.58 9.70 5.47
CA SER A 64 9.18 9.80 5.09
C SER A 64 8.50 8.46 5.26
N PHE A 65 7.50 8.41 6.12
CA PHE A 65 6.67 7.23 6.30
C PHE A 65 5.60 7.17 5.22
N TYR A 66 5.30 5.96 4.76
CA TYR A 66 4.33 5.72 3.70
C TYR A 66 3.27 4.71 4.14
N LYS A 67 2.07 4.91 3.66
CA LYS A 67 0.97 3.93 3.72
C LYS A 67 0.58 3.49 2.33
N HIS A 68 0.16 2.25 2.20
CA HIS A 68 -0.41 1.78 0.96
C HIS A 68 -1.78 2.42 0.71
N VAL A 69 -2.12 2.57 -0.55
CA VAL A 69 -3.45 2.98 -1.02
C VAL A 69 -4.09 1.75 -1.67
N GLY A 70 -5.35 1.49 -1.37
CA GLY A 70 -6.08 0.29 -1.85
C GLY A 70 -6.34 0.25 -3.36
N VAL A 71 -5.37 0.72 -4.16
CA VAL A 71 -5.40 0.65 -5.64
C VAL A 71 -4.20 -0.15 -6.10
N LEU A 72 -4.49 -1.30 -6.68
CA LEU A 72 -3.48 -2.24 -7.17
C LEU A 72 -3.70 -2.57 -8.64
N ILE A 73 -2.62 -2.90 -9.32
CA ILE A 73 -2.62 -3.48 -10.65
C ILE A 73 -1.98 -4.86 -10.58
N TYR A 74 -2.64 -5.82 -11.20
CA TYR A 74 -2.16 -7.18 -11.35
C TYR A 74 -2.17 -7.54 -12.84
N ASN A 75 -1.10 -8.16 -13.34
CA ASN A 75 -1.20 -8.87 -14.59
C ASN A 75 -1.88 -10.23 -14.38
N LYS A 76 -2.21 -10.92 -15.47
CA LYS A 76 -2.89 -12.22 -15.39
C LYS A 76 -2.11 -13.25 -14.56
N LYS A 77 -0.79 -13.30 -14.70
CA LYS A 77 0.05 -14.22 -13.92
C LYS A 77 0.01 -13.93 -12.42
N ALA A 78 -0.03 -12.66 -12.02
CA ALA A 78 -0.17 -12.29 -10.62
C ALA A 78 -1.52 -12.74 -10.05
N LEU A 79 -2.60 -12.61 -10.82
CA LEU A 79 -3.92 -13.10 -10.43
C LEU A 79 -3.96 -14.62 -10.32
N ASP A 80 -3.39 -15.32 -11.28
CA ASP A 80 -3.29 -16.79 -11.26
C ASP A 80 -2.44 -17.27 -10.07
N PHE A 81 -1.32 -16.60 -9.80
CA PHE A 81 -0.48 -16.84 -8.63
C PHE A 81 -1.29 -16.65 -7.34
N PHE A 82 -1.97 -15.52 -7.19
CA PHE A 82 -2.75 -15.20 -6.00
C PHE A 82 -3.85 -16.25 -5.73
N LYS A 83 -4.53 -16.67 -6.78
CA LYS A 83 -5.59 -17.68 -6.71
C LYS A 83 -5.07 -19.05 -6.29
N ASN A 84 -3.89 -19.45 -6.77
CA ASN A 84 -3.35 -20.80 -6.58
C ASN A 84 -2.42 -20.91 -5.37
N THR A 85 -2.01 -19.78 -4.77
CA THR A 85 -1.10 -19.77 -3.62
C THR A 85 -1.89 -19.61 -2.33
N LYS A 86 -1.61 -20.49 -1.35
CA LYS A 86 -2.23 -20.41 -0.03
C LYS A 86 -1.75 -19.19 0.73
N LYS A 87 -2.59 -18.69 1.64
CA LYS A 87 -2.20 -17.65 2.60
C LYS A 87 -1.00 -18.08 3.42
N GLY A 88 -0.02 -17.19 3.49
CA GLY A 88 1.15 -17.36 4.33
C GLY A 88 0.88 -17.01 5.80
N LYS A 89 1.85 -17.29 6.66
CA LYS A 89 1.70 -17.04 8.11
C LYS A 89 1.63 -15.55 8.43
N ILE A 90 2.43 -14.74 7.76
CA ILE A 90 2.48 -13.30 8.01
C ILE A 90 1.25 -12.62 7.42
N GLU A 91 0.82 -13.02 6.21
CA GLU A 91 -0.44 -12.56 5.64
C GLU A 91 -1.62 -12.79 6.59
N MET A 92 -1.69 -13.98 7.23
CA MET A 92 -2.77 -14.29 8.17
C MET A 92 -2.73 -13.45 9.45
N ILE A 93 -1.54 -13.04 9.90
CA ILE A 93 -1.37 -12.24 11.13
C ILE A 93 -1.68 -10.77 10.86
N GLU A 94 -1.11 -10.21 9.80
CA GLU A 94 -1.27 -8.80 9.43
C GLU A 94 -2.62 -8.53 8.72
N ASP A 95 -3.25 -9.58 8.17
CA ASP A 95 -4.44 -9.50 7.32
C ASP A 95 -4.26 -8.50 6.16
N VAL A 96 -3.16 -8.70 5.42
CA VAL A 96 -2.75 -7.89 4.27
C VAL A 96 -2.42 -8.82 3.11
N ASN A 97 -3.25 -8.82 2.08
CA ASN A 97 -3.16 -9.78 0.96
C ASN A 97 -1.85 -9.66 0.16
N GLU A 98 -1.28 -8.47 0.08
CA GLU A 98 -0.03 -8.17 -0.64
C GLU A 98 1.16 -8.95 -0.06
N ILE A 99 1.12 -9.25 1.24
CA ILE A 99 2.17 -10.01 1.91
C ILE A 99 2.34 -11.41 1.31
N ARG A 100 1.28 -12.01 0.74
CA ARG A 100 1.37 -13.31 0.06
C ARG A 100 2.42 -13.32 -1.04
N PHE A 101 2.51 -12.24 -1.82
CA PHE A 101 3.53 -12.10 -2.86
C PHE A 101 4.93 -12.05 -2.23
N LEU A 102 5.11 -11.23 -1.19
CA LEU A 102 6.40 -11.05 -0.53
C LEU A 102 6.87 -12.33 0.18
N GLU A 103 5.97 -13.06 0.85
CA GLU A 103 6.29 -14.34 1.50
C GLU A 103 6.75 -15.41 0.50
N ASN A 104 6.40 -15.28 -0.78
CA ASN A 104 6.79 -16.19 -1.86
C ASN A 104 7.92 -15.63 -2.74
N GLY A 105 8.55 -14.52 -2.34
CA GLY A 105 9.69 -13.94 -3.05
C GLY A 105 9.34 -13.10 -4.27
N GLU A 106 8.05 -12.84 -4.49
CA GLU A 106 7.59 -11.98 -5.58
C GLU A 106 7.69 -10.50 -5.20
N LYS A 107 7.85 -9.63 -6.21
CA LYS A 107 8.01 -8.19 -6.02
C LYS A 107 6.70 -7.45 -6.24
N ILE A 108 6.50 -6.41 -5.46
CA ILE A 108 5.41 -5.45 -5.65
C ILE A 108 6.02 -4.08 -5.90
N LYS A 109 5.77 -3.51 -7.06
CA LYS A 109 6.20 -2.15 -7.39
C LYS A 109 5.34 -1.13 -6.67
N MET A 110 5.96 -0.28 -5.86
CA MET A 110 5.26 0.82 -5.19
C MET A 110 5.36 2.09 -6.02
N VAL A 111 4.24 2.80 -6.16
CA VAL A 111 4.16 4.06 -6.91
C VAL A 111 3.63 5.14 -5.97
N GLU A 112 4.48 6.12 -5.68
CA GLU A 112 4.09 7.25 -4.84
C GLU A 112 3.11 8.17 -5.55
N VAL A 113 2.05 8.55 -4.85
CA VAL A 113 1.07 9.54 -5.31
C VAL A 113 0.85 10.60 -4.24
N GLU A 114 0.75 11.83 -4.69
CA GLU A 114 0.29 12.94 -3.86
C GLU A 114 -1.23 12.92 -3.81
N SER A 115 -1.79 12.16 -2.90
CA SER A 115 -3.23 12.22 -2.66
C SER A 115 -3.52 11.86 -1.21
N GLU A 116 -4.30 12.68 -0.56
CA GLU A 116 -5.06 12.27 0.61
C GLU A 116 -6.19 11.36 0.14
N SER A 117 -5.84 10.12 -0.19
CA SER A 117 -6.85 9.09 -0.44
C SER A 117 -7.47 8.74 0.91
N LEU A 118 -8.64 9.27 1.15
CA LEU A 118 -9.45 8.90 2.30
C LEU A 118 -10.24 7.65 1.91
N SER A 119 -9.89 6.52 2.47
CA SER A 119 -10.76 5.34 2.46
C SER A 119 -11.81 5.49 3.55
N VAL A 120 -13.00 4.95 3.30
CA VAL A 120 -14.09 4.88 4.28
C VAL A 120 -14.15 3.45 4.81
N ASP A 121 -13.36 3.18 5.83
CA ASP A 121 -13.34 1.86 6.47
C ASP A 121 -14.12 1.86 7.79
N THR A 122 -14.33 3.06 8.37
CA THR A 122 -15.05 3.24 9.63
C THR A 122 -16.09 4.35 9.54
N PRO A 123 -17.11 4.38 10.45
CA PRO A 123 -18.06 5.49 10.54
C PRO A 123 -17.40 6.87 10.75
N LYS A 124 -16.24 6.92 11.39
CA LYS A 124 -15.45 8.15 11.59
C LYS A 124 -14.91 8.68 10.27
N ASP A 125 -14.42 7.79 9.40
CA ASP A 125 -13.92 8.16 8.08
C ASP A 125 -15.04 8.74 7.22
N LEU A 126 -16.23 8.18 7.31
CA LEU A 126 -17.41 8.69 6.61
C LEU A 126 -17.76 10.12 7.04
N ILE A 127 -17.70 10.41 8.33
CA ILE A 127 -17.96 11.76 8.86
C ILE A 127 -16.91 12.73 8.29
N LYS A 128 -15.63 12.38 8.40
CA LYS A 128 -14.51 13.20 7.89
C LYS A 128 -14.62 13.48 6.40
N ILE A 129 -15.00 12.49 5.61
CA ILE A 129 -15.18 12.67 4.16
C ILE A 129 -16.36 13.60 3.85
N ARG A 130 -17.47 13.47 4.57
CA ARG A 130 -18.62 14.37 4.40
C ARG A 130 -18.27 15.81 4.70
N GLU A 131 -17.49 16.07 5.76
CA GLU A 131 -17.01 17.41 6.10
C GLU A 131 -16.15 17.99 4.96
N LEU A 132 -15.18 17.22 4.44
CA LEU A 132 -14.31 17.63 3.33
C LEU A 132 -15.05 17.89 2.01
N ILE A 133 -16.11 17.14 1.73
CA ILE A 133 -16.93 17.37 0.54
C ILE A 133 -17.71 18.69 0.70
N ASN A 134 -18.32 18.90 1.85
CA ASN A 134 -19.09 20.11 2.11
C ASN A 134 -18.21 21.38 2.09
N GLU A 135 -16.95 21.28 2.54
CA GLU A 135 -16.00 22.41 2.46
C GLU A 135 -15.57 22.75 1.02
N LYS A 136 -15.60 21.79 0.11
CA LYS A 136 -15.27 22.03 -1.32
C LYS A 136 -16.43 22.55 -2.16
N GLU A 137 -17.64 22.44 -1.66
CA GLU A 137 -18.85 22.95 -2.33
C GLU A 137 -19.23 24.39 -1.91
N ASN A 138 -18.54 24.96 -0.91
CA ASN A 138 -18.64 26.34 -0.46
C ASN A 138 -17.47 27.18 -0.92
#